data_759078b6a234922fcfbc9ba87e186622
#
_entry.id   759078b6a234922fcfbc9ba87e186622
#
_cell.length_a   1.000
_cell.length_b   1.000
_cell.length_c   1.000
_cell.angle_alpha   90.00
_cell.angle_beta   90.00
_cell.angle_gamma   90.00
#
_symmetry.space_group_name_H-M   'P 1'
#
loop_
_entity.id
_entity.type
_entity.pdbx_description
1 polymer ?
#
loop_
_entity_poly.entity_id
_entity_poly.type
_entity_poly.pdbx_seq_one_letter_code
_entity_poly.pdbx_strand_id
1 'polypeptide(L)'
;MRNWGRKLAVAGLVLALAGCQSGGVQQTLKLGSAKSDGARDGETITEQELRGYCPQVTLRENTGYYTTYEKGAEGDPDSAIYQASIAKVTRACTQSDGYLNMKVAAAGRVVAGPKGKSGTISMPIRVAVLEGDTVLYSELSRHQVQIDTTAGATQFLVTDENVQVPIQQGVKLRVFVGYDEGPYNTP
;
A
#
# COMPACT_ATOMS: atom_id res chain seq x y z
N MET A 1 -55.64 37.86 -29.57
CA MET A 1 -55.60 37.27 -30.93
C MET A 1 -54.58 36.15 -30.85
N ARG A 2 -55.04 35.10 -30.95
CA ARG A 2 -55.44 33.92 -31.70
C ARG A 2 -54.72 32.68 -31.14
N ASN A 3 -55.58 31.85 -30.54
CA ASN A 3 -55.34 30.45 -30.23
C ASN A 3 -54.80 29.67 -31.42
N TRP A 4 -53.90 28.74 -31.19
CA TRP A 4 -53.86 27.49 -31.96
C TRP A 4 -53.43 26.33 -31.06
N GLY A 5 -54.42 25.55 -30.72
CA GLY A 5 -54.23 24.25 -30.14
C GLY A 5 -53.81 23.24 -31.19
N ARG A 6 -52.89 22.36 -30.81
CA ARG A 6 -52.69 21.06 -31.47
C ARG A 6 -52.57 19.97 -30.44
N LYS A 7 -53.66 19.23 -30.34
CA LYS A 7 -53.71 17.92 -29.65
C LYS A 7 -52.90 16.95 -30.51
N LEU A 8 -51.92 16.29 -29.96
CA LEU A 8 -51.32 15.09 -30.54
C LEU A 8 -51.47 13.94 -29.57
N ALA A 9 -52.03 12.88 -30.07
CA ALA A 9 -52.42 11.68 -29.39
C ALA A 9 -51.20 10.89 -28.92
N VAL A 10 -51.26 10.40 -27.67
CA VAL A 10 -50.36 9.45 -27.09
C VAL A 10 -50.78 8.06 -27.54
N ALA A 11 -50.02 7.44 -28.42
CA ALA A 11 -50.14 6.03 -28.74
C ALA A 11 -49.33 5.24 -27.71
N GLY A 12 -50.00 4.47 -26.88
CA GLY A 12 -49.40 3.58 -25.93
C GLY A 12 -48.74 2.38 -26.62
N LEU A 13 -47.46 2.20 -26.41
CA LEU A 13 -46.73 1.00 -26.79
C LEU A 13 -46.59 0.11 -25.55
N VAL A 14 -47.42 -0.93 -25.50
CA VAL A 14 -47.33 -1.99 -24.49
C VAL A 14 -46.23 -2.96 -24.93
N LEU A 15 -45.04 -2.92 -24.31
CA LEU A 15 -44.04 -3.96 -24.48
C LEU A 15 -44.37 -5.12 -23.53
N ALA A 16 -44.79 -6.23 -24.09
CA ALA A 16 -44.91 -7.50 -23.40
C ALA A 16 -43.49 -8.07 -23.14
N LEU A 17 -43.09 -8.13 -21.88
CA LEU A 17 -41.91 -8.85 -21.43
C LEU A 17 -42.27 -10.35 -21.40
N ALA A 18 -41.81 -11.09 -22.39
CA ALA A 18 -41.83 -12.55 -22.38
C ALA A 18 -40.77 -13.03 -21.43
N GLY A 19 -41.19 -13.51 -20.25
CA GLY A 19 -40.33 -14.20 -19.30
C GLY A 19 -39.91 -15.56 -19.84
N CYS A 20 -38.61 -15.76 -20.05
CA CYS A 20 -38.07 -17.08 -20.26
C CYS A 20 -38.02 -17.81 -18.90
N GLN A 21 -39.01 -18.62 -18.65
CA GLN A 21 -38.97 -19.68 -17.61
C GLN A 21 -38.15 -20.84 -18.16
N SER A 22 -36.85 -20.85 -17.89
CA SER A 22 -36.02 -22.05 -18.05
C SER A 22 -36.28 -23.00 -16.91
N GLY A 23 -36.88 -24.17 -17.26
CA GLY A 23 -37.25 -25.23 -16.34
C GLY A 23 -36.11 -25.67 -15.42
N GLY A 24 -36.41 -25.70 -14.14
CA GLY A 24 -35.52 -26.23 -13.12
C GLY A 24 -35.34 -27.73 -13.30
N VAL A 25 -34.14 -28.15 -13.62
CA VAL A 25 -33.68 -29.50 -13.36
C VAL A 25 -33.09 -29.51 -11.96
N GLN A 26 -33.91 -29.84 -10.99
CA GLN A 26 -33.43 -30.21 -9.66
C GLN A 26 -32.74 -31.58 -9.77
N GLN A 27 -31.49 -31.56 -10.16
CA GLN A 27 -30.59 -32.69 -9.86
C GLN A 27 -30.15 -32.53 -8.41
N THR A 28 -30.88 -33.22 -7.52
CA THR A 28 -30.38 -33.50 -6.18
C THR A 28 -29.16 -34.39 -6.31
N LEU A 29 -27.98 -33.78 -6.32
CA LEU A 29 -26.72 -34.47 -6.07
C LEU A 29 -26.78 -34.94 -4.60
N LYS A 30 -27.20 -36.20 -4.41
CA LYS A 30 -26.92 -36.95 -3.19
C LYS A 30 -25.40 -37.13 -3.13
N LEU A 31 -24.70 -36.19 -2.53
CA LEU A 31 -23.35 -36.46 -2.03
C LEU A 31 -23.53 -37.46 -0.90
N GLY A 32 -23.08 -38.70 -1.16
CA GLY A 32 -23.00 -39.74 -0.17
C GLY A 32 -22.23 -39.24 1.04
N SER A 33 -22.83 -39.31 2.22
CA SER A 33 -22.11 -39.14 3.49
C SER A 33 -21.05 -40.23 3.58
N ALA A 34 -19.84 -39.90 3.16
CA ALA A 34 -18.67 -40.62 3.60
C ALA A 34 -18.47 -40.24 5.08
N LYS A 35 -18.80 -41.16 5.97
CA LYS A 35 -18.35 -41.10 7.36
C LYS A 35 -16.81 -41.07 7.32
N SER A 36 -16.23 -39.95 7.54
CA SER A 36 -14.84 -39.82 7.94
C SER A 36 -14.80 -39.80 9.46
N ASP A 37 -14.60 -40.97 10.04
CA ASP A 37 -14.11 -41.09 11.41
C ASP A 37 -12.72 -40.51 11.47
N GLY A 38 -12.55 -39.39 12.15
CA GLY A 38 -11.29 -38.70 12.33
C GLY A 38 -11.52 -37.23 12.55
N ALA A 39 -12.27 -36.91 13.64
CA ALA A 39 -12.30 -35.53 14.14
C ALA A 39 -10.88 -35.17 14.62
N ARG A 40 -10.09 -34.57 13.75
CA ARG A 40 -9.05 -33.66 14.16
C ARG A 40 -9.76 -32.35 14.44
N ASP A 41 -9.59 -31.83 15.66
CA ASP A 41 -10.07 -30.52 16.04
C ASP A 41 -9.83 -29.56 14.91
N GLY A 42 -10.93 -29.02 14.37
CA GLY A 42 -10.89 -28.20 13.15
C GLY A 42 -10.16 -26.89 13.44
N GLU A 43 -8.88 -26.89 13.23
CA GLU A 43 -8.09 -25.69 13.07
C GLU A 43 -8.65 -24.98 11.84
N THR A 44 -9.43 -23.95 12.08
CA THR A 44 -10.02 -23.14 11.02
C THR A 44 -8.88 -22.42 10.33
N ILE A 45 -8.43 -22.94 9.18
CA ILE A 45 -7.43 -22.28 8.35
C ILE A 45 -7.99 -20.90 8.00
N THR A 46 -7.37 -19.87 8.52
CA THR A 46 -7.79 -18.49 8.27
C THR A 46 -7.44 -18.09 6.84
N GLU A 47 -8.20 -17.15 6.28
CA GLU A 47 -7.91 -16.63 4.92
C GLU A 47 -6.48 -16.04 4.81
N GLN A 48 -5.92 -15.60 5.94
CA GLN A 48 -4.53 -15.15 6.05
C GLN A 48 -3.52 -16.29 5.91
N GLU A 49 -3.81 -17.45 6.46
CA GLU A 49 -2.96 -18.67 6.31
C GLU A 49 -3.01 -19.21 4.89
N LEU A 50 -4.18 -19.14 4.23
CA LEU A 50 -4.32 -19.51 2.81
C LEU A 50 -3.54 -18.58 1.86
N ARG A 51 -3.30 -17.34 2.24
CA ARG A 51 -2.52 -16.37 1.44
C ARG A 51 -1.03 -16.36 1.79
N GLY A 52 -0.62 -17.16 2.76
CA GLY A 52 0.70 -17.07 3.36
C GLY A 52 0.84 -15.80 4.22
N TYR A 53 1.51 -15.92 5.35
CA TYR A 53 1.74 -14.79 6.23
C TYR A 53 2.60 -13.71 5.55
N CYS A 54 2.05 -12.53 5.33
CA CYS A 54 2.74 -11.37 4.78
C CYS A 54 2.32 -10.11 5.56
N PRO A 55 3.13 -9.67 6.55
CA PRO A 55 2.75 -8.56 7.42
C PRO A 55 2.56 -7.27 6.63
N GLN A 56 1.63 -6.43 7.10
CA GLN A 56 1.40 -5.14 6.46
C GLN A 56 2.57 -4.19 6.71
N VAL A 57 2.94 -3.43 5.69
CA VAL A 57 3.86 -2.31 5.81
C VAL A 57 3.08 -1.06 6.18
N THR A 58 3.54 -0.38 7.20
CA THR A 58 2.94 0.85 7.71
C THR A 58 3.95 1.99 7.58
N LEU A 59 3.48 3.13 7.11
CA LEU A 59 4.26 4.36 7.20
C LEU A 59 4.35 4.73 8.68
N ARG A 60 5.58 4.89 9.20
CA ARG A 60 5.75 5.27 10.60
C ARG A 60 5.20 6.67 10.83
N GLU A 61 4.55 6.87 11.95
CA GLU A 61 4.00 8.16 12.33
C GLU A 61 5.09 9.26 12.32
N ASN A 62 4.75 10.43 11.80
CA ASN A 62 5.62 11.60 11.64
C ASN A 62 6.86 11.39 10.72
N THR A 63 6.95 10.29 9.98
CA THR A 63 8.05 10.03 9.06
C THR A 63 7.64 9.99 7.58
N GLY A 64 6.45 10.47 7.27
CA GLY A 64 5.93 10.52 5.89
C GLY A 64 6.41 11.71 5.07
N TYR A 65 7.08 12.66 5.70
CA TYR A 65 7.55 13.90 5.07
C TYR A 65 9.02 14.13 5.40
N TYR A 66 9.74 14.73 4.46
CA TYR A 66 11.13 15.10 4.59
C TYR A 66 11.36 16.44 3.88
N THR A 67 11.93 17.41 4.58
CA THR A 67 12.19 18.74 4.03
C THR A 67 13.67 19.08 4.21
N THR A 68 14.28 19.58 3.15
CA THR A 68 15.62 20.15 3.23
C THR A 68 15.55 21.68 3.23
N TYR A 69 16.43 22.30 3.99
CA TYR A 69 16.46 23.75 4.18
C TYR A 69 17.81 24.35 3.79
N GLU A 70 17.85 25.66 3.64
CA GLU A 70 19.12 26.39 3.63
C GLU A 70 19.83 26.19 4.99
N LYS A 71 21.15 26.16 4.96
CA LYS A 71 21.96 25.89 6.16
C LYS A 71 21.64 26.85 7.30
N GLY A 72 21.25 26.31 8.46
CA GLY A 72 20.94 27.09 9.66
C GLY A 72 19.54 27.71 9.67
N ALA A 73 18.67 27.31 8.73
CA ALA A 73 17.28 27.77 8.66
C ALA A 73 16.28 26.58 8.72
N GLU A 74 16.67 25.51 9.42
CA GLU A 74 15.84 24.33 9.61
C GLU A 74 14.51 24.71 10.27
N GLY A 75 13.39 24.29 9.64
CA GLY A 75 12.02 24.59 10.12
C GLY A 75 11.42 25.90 9.64
N ASP A 76 12.17 26.75 8.91
CA ASP A 76 11.65 27.93 8.27
C ASP A 76 11.05 27.58 6.89
N PRO A 77 9.73 27.71 6.69
CA PRO A 77 9.09 27.37 5.42
C PRO A 77 9.62 28.17 4.22
N ASP A 78 10.04 29.42 4.41
CA ASP A 78 10.53 30.29 3.37
C ASP A 78 11.96 29.90 2.91
N SER A 79 12.66 29.13 3.74
CA SER A 79 14.01 28.63 3.50
C SER A 79 14.02 27.17 3.01
N ALA A 80 12.85 26.58 2.76
CA ALA A 80 12.74 25.21 2.26
C ALA A 80 13.29 25.09 0.82
N ILE A 81 14.19 24.09 0.61
CA ILE A 81 14.78 23.80 -0.70
C ILE A 81 13.94 22.73 -1.41
N TYR A 82 13.72 21.58 -0.78
CA TYR A 82 12.91 20.50 -1.33
C TYR A 82 11.99 19.94 -0.24
N GLN A 83 10.80 19.53 -0.68
CA GLN A 83 9.84 18.84 0.17
C GLN A 83 9.47 17.50 -0.47
N ALA A 84 9.75 16.42 0.23
CA ALA A 84 9.45 15.06 -0.19
C ALA A 84 8.32 14.47 0.66
N SER A 85 7.47 13.66 0.05
CA SER A 85 6.39 12.96 0.75
C SER A 85 6.25 11.53 0.25
N ILE A 86 6.08 10.56 1.16
CA ILE A 86 5.69 9.19 0.84
C ILE A 86 4.17 9.15 0.76
N ALA A 87 3.63 8.74 -0.38
CA ALA A 87 2.20 8.68 -0.63
C ALA A 87 1.64 7.25 -0.54
N LYS A 88 2.47 6.25 -0.82
CA LYS A 88 2.05 4.85 -0.85
C LYS A 88 3.20 3.93 -0.44
N VAL A 89 2.86 2.90 0.32
CA VAL A 89 3.76 1.80 0.67
C VAL A 89 3.16 0.47 0.23
N THR A 90 3.99 -0.45 -0.24
CA THR A 90 3.56 -1.77 -0.70
C THR A 90 4.58 -2.83 -0.29
N ARG A 91 4.19 -4.10 -0.36
CA ARG A 91 5.05 -5.24 -0.10
C ARG A 91 4.70 -6.42 -0.99
N ALA A 92 5.67 -7.30 -1.19
CA ALA A 92 5.50 -8.65 -1.66
C ALA A 92 6.31 -9.59 -0.76
N CYS A 93 5.78 -10.78 -0.49
CA CYS A 93 6.41 -11.74 0.40
C CYS A 93 6.58 -13.10 -0.29
N THR A 94 7.67 -13.76 0.05
CA THR A 94 7.90 -15.17 -0.22
C THR A 94 8.45 -15.84 1.04
N GLN A 95 8.16 -17.12 1.22
CA GLN A 95 8.68 -17.87 2.36
C GLN A 95 9.57 -19.00 1.82
N SER A 96 10.78 -19.11 2.35
CA SER A 96 11.73 -20.17 2.03
C SER A 96 12.66 -20.42 3.20
N ASP A 97 12.99 -21.68 3.42
CA ASP A 97 14.01 -22.10 4.38
C ASP A 97 13.83 -21.56 5.83
N GLY A 98 12.56 -21.38 6.24
CA GLY A 98 12.23 -20.84 7.55
C GLY A 98 12.35 -19.32 7.66
N TYR A 99 12.51 -18.62 6.55
CA TYR A 99 12.57 -17.16 6.48
C TYR A 99 11.40 -16.58 5.70
N LEU A 100 10.94 -15.43 6.16
CA LEU A 100 10.09 -14.52 5.40
C LEU A 100 10.99 -13.54 4.66
N ASN A 101 10.96 -13.61 3.33
CA ASN A 101 11.64 -12.68 2.45
C ASN A 101 10.61 -11.68 1.94
N MET A 102 10.89 -10.39 2.11
CA MET A 102 9.98 -9.33 1.70
C MET A 102 10.67 -8.36 0.75
N LYS A 103 9.91 -7.88 -0.23
CA LYS A 103 10.24 -6.66 -0.98
C LYS A 103 9.33 -5.56 -0.45
N VAL A 104 9.90 -4.51 0.11
CA VAL A 104 9.17 -3.36 0.64
C VAL A 104 9.40 -2.17 -0.26
N ALA A 105 8.34 -1.55 -0.74
CA ALA A 105 8.45 -0.41 -1.62
C ALA A 105 7.69 0.80 -1.07
N ALA A 106 8.29 2.00 -1.22
CA ALA A 106 7.70 3.29 -0.93
C ALA A 106 7.70 4.16 -2.17
N ALA A 107 6.53 4.67 -2.53
CA ALA A 107 6.35 5.60 -3.64
C ALA A 107 5.91 6.97 -3.12
N GLY A 108 6.42 8.01 -3.75
CA GLY A 108 6.14 9.37 -3.33
C GLY A 108 6.50 10.41 -4.38
N ARG A 109 6.56 11.64 -3.93
CA ARG A 109 6.90 12.78 -4.77
C ARG A 109 7.80 13.76 -4.03
N VAL A 110 8.59 14.49 -4.80
CA VAL A 110 9.37 15.63 -4.34
C VAL A 110 8.91 16.87 -5.10
N VAL A 111 8.77 17.97 -4.39
CA VAL A 111 8.51 19.29 -4.96
C VAL A 111 9.63 20.24 -4.53
N ALA A 112 9.93 21.22 -5.38
CA ALA A 112 10.83 22.30 -5.00
C ALA A 112 10.12 23.26 -4.03
N GLY A 113 10.81 23.64 -2.96
CA GLY A 113 10.38 24.70 -2.06
C GLY A 113 10.70 26.08 -2.60
N PRO A 114 10.48 27.17 -1.81
CA PRO A 114 10.76 28.54 -2.21
C PRO A 114 12.21 28.79 -2.61
N LYS A 115 13.17 28.05 -2.03
CA LYS A 115 14.61 28.11 -2.34
C LYS A 115 15.07 27.00 -3.28
N GLY A 116 14.11 26.19 -3.77
CA GLY A 116 14.41 25.05 -4.65
C GLY A 116 14.96 25.46 -5.99
N LYS A 117 15.93 24.68 -6.47
CA LYS A 117 16.53 24.79 -7.81
C LYS A 117 16.60 23.40 -8.41
N SER A 118 16.75 23.31 -9.75
CA SER A 118 17.06 22.02 -10.38
C SER A 118 18.35 21.44 -9.80
N GLY A 119 18.32 20.16 -9.43
CA GLY A 119 19.43 19.52 -8.72
C GLY A 119 19.07 18.13 -8.22
N THR A 120 19.83 17.61 -7.28
CA THR A 120 19.62 16.28 -6.71
C THR A 120 19.34 16.38 -5.22
N ILE A 121 18.26 15.73 -4.77
CA ILE A 121 17.99 15.49 -3.35
C ILE A 121 18.39 14.06 -2.97
N SER A 122 19.00 13.88 -1.79
CA SER A 122 19.27 12.58 -1.19
C SER A 122 18.34 12.38 0.01
N MET A 123 17.46 11.39 -0.08
CA MET A 123 16.43 11.14 0.93
C MET A 123 16.81 9.92 1.78
N PRO A 124 16.95 10.07 3.11
CA PRO A 124 17.19 8.95 4.01
C PRO A 124 15.87 8.21 4.27
N ILE A 125 15.72 7.00 3.74
CA ILE A 125 14.52 6.18 3.93
C ILE A 125 14.93 4.90 4.65
N ARG A 126 14.26 4.62 5.77
CA ARG A 126 14.49 3.40 6.57
C ARG A 126 13.33 2.44 6.39
N VAL A 127 13.68 1.16 6.21
CA VAL A 127 12.78 0.02 6.38
C VAL A 127 13.17 -0.71 7.66
N ALA A 128 12.19 -1.03 8.50
CA ALA A 128 12.42 -1.78 9.74
C ALA A 128 11.34 -2.84 9.95
N VAL A 129 11.75 -4.01 10.46
CA VAL A 129 10.86 -5.09 10.88
C VAL A 129 11.07 -5.36 12.35
N LEU A 130 9.99 -5.35 13.11
CA LEU A 130 9.99 -5.55 14.56
C LEU A 130 9.10 -6.73 14.95
N GLU A 131 9.55 -7.46 15.95
CA GLU A 131 8.80 -8.42 16.74
C GLU A 131 8.63 -7.87 18.17
N GLY A 132 7.41 -7.47 18.52
CA GLY A 132 7.23 -6.68 19.75
C GLY A 132 8.08 -5.42 19.70
N ASP A 133 9.05 -5.30 20.63
CA ASP A 133 9.99 -4.18 20.68
C ASP A 133 11.39 -4.54 20.14
N THR A 134 11.57 -5.78 19.70
CA THR A 134 12.84 -6.25 19.14
C THR A 134 12.91 -5.93 17.66
N VAL A 135 13.99 -5.26 17.23
CA VAL A 135 14.28 -5.00 15.82
C VAL A 135 14.94 -6.24 15.22
N LEU A 136 14.26 -6.87 14.26
CA LEU A 136 14.80 -8.03 13.53
C LEU A 136 15.52 -7.63 12.25
N TYR A 137 15.12 -6.52 11.64
CA TYR A 137 15.71 -5.98 10.43
C TYR A 137 15.63 -4.45 10.47
N SER A 138 16.68 -3.77 10.02
CA SER A 138 16.69 -2.33 9.87
C SER A 138 17.72 -1.92 8.83
N GLU A 139 17.27 -1.33 7.72
CA GLU A 139 18.11 -0.81 6.66
C GLU A 139 17.80 0.65 6.37
N LEU A 140 18.84 1.48 6.31
CA LEU A 140 18.75 2.88 5.94
C LEU A 140 19.32 3.06 4.52
N SER A 141 18.47 3.35 3.57
CA SER A 141 18.87 3.70 2.21
C SER A 141 18.93 5.21 2.03
N ARG A 142 19.88 5.70 1.21
CA ARG A 142 19.95 7.11 0.76
C ARG A 142 19.54 7.17 -0.70
N HIS A 143 18.25 7.41 -0.93
CA HIS A 143 17.69 7.45 -2.28
C HIS A 143 17.88 8.83 -2.92
N GLN A 144 18.51 8.86 -4.09
CA GLN A 144 18.75 10.10 -4.83
C GLN A 144 17.69 10.31 -5.91
N VAL A 145 17.16 11.53 -5.99
CA VAL A 145 16.18 11.93 -7.00
C VAL A 145 16.65 13.21 -7.66
N GLN A 146 16.66 13.19 -8.98
CA GLN A 146 16.93 14.38 -9.79
C GLN A 146 15.65 15.23 -9.86
N ILE A 147 15.75 16.49 -9.50
CA ILE A 147 14.66 17.45 -9.51
C ILE A 147 14.82 18.40 -10.70
N ASP A 148 13.76 18.54 -11.48
CA ASP A 148 13.59 19.60 -12.46
C ASP A 148 12.47 20.53 -11.98
N THR A 149 12.81 21.78 -11.70
CA THR A 149 11.85 22.77 -11.20
C THR A 149 10.78 23.13 -12.23
N THR A 150 11.00 22.84 -13.52
CA THR A 150 10.00 23.06 -14.58
C THR A 150 8.91 22.00 -14.59
N ALA A 151 9.16 20.82 -14.02
CA ALA A 151 8.23 19.70 -14.00
C ALA A 151 7.17 19.79 -12.87
N GLY A 152 7.32 20.74 -11.94
CA GLY A 152 6.42 20.94 -10.78
C GLY A 152 6.64 19.91 -9.68
N ALA A 153 6.48 18.61 -9.96
CA ALA A 153 6.72 17.54 -8.98
C ALA A 153 7.42 16.35 -9.64
N THR A 154 8.43 15.80 -8.97
CA THR A 154 9.14 14.59 -9.39
C THR A 154 8.67 13.40 -8.57
N GLN A 155 8.25 12.33 -9.21
CA GLN A 155 7.86 11.08 -8.53
C GLN A 155 9.11 10.22 -8.28
N PHE A 156 9.07 9.43 -7.21
CA PHE A 156 10.09 8.44 -6.89
C PHE A 156 9.47 7.12 -6.45
N LEU A 157 10.24 6.06 -6.62
CA LEU A 157 9.96 4.72 -6.09
C LEU A 157 11.26 4.19 -5.48
N VAL A 158 11.20 3.84 -4.21
CA VAL A 158 12.27 3.14 -3.48
C VAL A 158 11.82 1.74 -3.18
N THR A 159 12.68 0.76 -3.39
CA THR A 159 12.42 -0.64 -3.04
C THR A 159 13.59 -1.20 -2.25
N ASP A 160 13.29 -1.76 -1.08
CA ASP A 160 14.19 -2.64 -0.36
C ASP A 160 13.80 -4.09 -0.68
N GLU A 161 14.70 -4.79 -1.36
CA GLU A 161 14.47 -6.18 -1.81
C GLU A 161 15.08 -7.22 -0.87
N ASN A 162 15.79 -6.77 0.17
CA ASN A 162 16.65 -7.62 1.00
C ASN A 162 16.07 -7.88 2.40
N VAL A 163 14.82 -7.51 2.64
CA VAL A 163 14.19 -7.73 3.95
C VAL A 163 14.03 -9.22 4.17
N GLN A 164 14.81 -9.78 5.09
CA GLN A 164 14.76 -11.18 5.47
C GLN A 164 14.69 -11.32 6.99
N VAL A 165 13.66 -12.03 7.48
CA VAL A 165 13.47 -12.29 8.91
C VAL A 165 13.07 -13.74 9.15
N PRO A 166 13.47 -14.38 10.27
CA PRO A 166 13.03 -15.73 10.58
C PRO A 166 11.51 -15.76 10.83
N ILE A 167 10.86 -16.82 10.33
CA ILE A 167 9.44 -17.05 10.59
C ILE A 167 9.31 -17.84 11.89
N GLN A 168 8.54 -17.30 12.84
CA GLN A 168 8.12 -18.00 14.04
C GLN A 168 6.59 -18.09 14.08
N GLN A 169 6.06 -19.27 14.38
CA GLN A 169 4.62 -19.45 14.46
C GLN A 169 4.01 -18.60 15.59
N GLY A 170 2.88 -17.95 15.30
CA GLY A 170 2.16 -17.14 16.28
C GLY A 170 2.73 -15.74 16.51
N VAL A 171 3.84 -15.38 15.88
CA VAL A 171 4.48 -14.07 16.00
C VAL A 171 3.85 -13.07 15.02
N LYS A 172 3.54 -11.88 15.54
CA LYS A 172 3.06 -10.74 14.72
C LYS A 172 4.22 -9.79 14.46
N LEU A 173 4.67 -9.76 13.23
CA LEU A 173 5.67 -8.80 12.78
C LEU A 173 5.02 -7.46 12.44
N ARG A 174 5.70 -6.37 12.81
CA ARG A 174 5.36 -5.00 12.41
C ARG A 174 6.44 -4.53 11.43
N VAL A 175 6.02 -4.07 10.26
CA VAL A 175 6.94 -3.55 9.23
C VAL A 175 6.66 -2.07 9.05
N PHE A 176 7.71 -1.28 9.17
CA PHE A 176 7.66 0.16 9.04
C PHE A 176 8.56 0.64 7.91
N VAL A 177 8.13 1.70 7.26
CA VAL A 177 8.94 2.49 6.33
C VAL A 177 8.72 3.96 6.63
N GLY A 178 9.72 4.78 6.39
CA GLY A 178 9.62 6.23 6.56
C GLY A 178 10.94 6.94 6.38
N TYR A 179 10.89 8.26 6.34
CA TYR A 179 12.10 9.07 6.39
C TYR A 179 12.75 8.96 7.77
N ASP A 180 14.07 8.91 7.79
CA ASP A 180 14.86 8.87 9.02
C ASP A 180 16.02 9.86 8.91
N GLU A 181 15.84 11.01 9.55
CA GLU A 181 16.81 12.11 9.53
C GLU A 181 17.93 11.94 10.58
N GLY A 182 17.85 10.90 11.40
CA GLY A 182 18.76 10.69 12.53
C GLY A 182 18.23 11.26 13.85
N PRO A 183 19.11 11.47 14.82
CA PRO A 183 20.57 11.35 14.78
C PRO A 183 21.05 9.90 14.71
N TYR A 184 22.01 9.63 13.78
CA TYR A 184 22.55 8.27 13.59
C TYR A 184 23.71 7.93 14.56
N ASN A 185 24.24 8.93 15.25
CA ASN A 185 25.35 8.83 16.16
C ASN A 185 24.91 9.16 17.60
N THR A 186 23.82 8.57 18.05
CA THR A 186 23.49 8.57 19.49
C THR A 186 24.38 7.54 20.19
N PRO A 187 25.09 7.90 21.27
CA PRO A 187 25.91 6.97 22.02
C PRO A 187 25.08 5.88 22.69
#